data_a531bbce9521b4f811cd57ffe01bc453
#
_entry.id   a531bbce9521b4f811cd57ffe01bc453
#
_cell.length_a   1.000
_cell.length_b   1.000
_cell.length_c   1.000
_cell.angle_alpha   90.00
_cell.angle_beta   90.00
_cell.angle_gamma   90.00
#
_symmetry.space_group_name_H-M   'P 1'
#
loop_
_entity.id
_entity.type
_entity.pdbx_description
1 polymer ?
#
loop_
_entity_poly.entity_id
_entity_poly.type
_entity_poly.pdbx_seq_one_letter_code
_entity_poly.pdbx_strand_id
1 'polypeptide(L)'
;MDKISIQQLAETTRDLILNLILRINSIVEEIENTNGQEVFSNDRLNFILDDFFDLAEAIDIIQQQNSSISLEELTEKLNMLYDSMKAKDKFFFKDIAEFELKPLLEHWAKTIQFTGKH
;
A
#
# COMPACT_ATOMS: atom_id res chain seq x y z
N MET A 1 8.93 8.13 21.40
CA MET A 1 9.58 8.57 20.14
C MET A 1 9.53 10.08 20.06
N ASP A 2 10.66 10.70 19.77
CA ASP A 2 10.73 12.14 19.69
C ASP A 2 10.26 12.67 18.33
N LYS A 3 10.20 14.00 18.18
CA LYS A 3 9.70 14.61 16.93
C LYS A 3 10.55 14.28 15.72
N ILE A 4 11.87 14.17 15.90
CA ILE A 4 12.78 13.86 14.80
C ILE A 4 12.49 12.46 14.28
N SER A 5 12.32 11.51 15.19
CA SER A 5 12.01 10.12 14.80
C SER A 5 10.66 10.01 14.09
N ILE A 6 9.65 10.74 14.55
CA ILE A 6 8.33 10.76 13.89
C ILE A 6 8.44 11.35 12.49
N GLN A 7 9.18 12.44 12.32
CA GLN A 7 9.37 13.06 11.02
C GLN A 7 10.11 12.13 10.07
N GLN A 8 11.17 11.48 10.54
CA GLN A 8 11.90 10.51 9.72
C GLN A 8 11.03 9.33 9.32
N LEU A 9 10.23 8.84 10.25
CA LEU A 9 9.29 7.75 9.96
C LEU A 9 8.29 8.19 8.91
N ALA A 10 7.76 9.40 9.01
CA ALA A 10 6.79 9.92 8.04
C ALA A 10 7.40 10.02 6.64
N GLU A 11 8.63 10.51 6.54
CA GLU A 11 9.32 10.63 5.26
C GLU A 11 9.61 9.25 4.64
N THR A 12 10.10 8.32 5.43
CA THR A 12 10.37 6.96 4.96
C THR A 12 9.09 6.26 4.54
N THR A 13 8.02 6.45 5.31
CA THR A 13 6.72 5.86 5.01
C THR A 13 6.16 6.42 3.71
N ARG A 14 6.27 7.73 3.51
CA ARG A 14 5.83 8.36 2.26
C ARG A 14 6.58 7.80 1.07
N ASP A 15 7.90 7.62 1.18
CA ASP A 15 8.70 7.03 0.11
C ASP A 15 8.25 5.61 -0.20
N LEU A 16 7.97 4.82 0.83
CA LEU A 16 7.45 3.46 0.65
C LEU A 16 6.10 3.48 -0.06
N ILE A 17 5.20 4.38 0.35
CA ILE A 17 3.89 4.52 -0.28
C ILE A 17 4.04 4.83 -1.77
N LEU A 18 4.88 5.78 -2.12
CA LEU A 18 5.09 6.15 -3.52
C LEU A 18 5.66 4.98 -4.34
N ASN A 19 6.57 4.22 -3.73
CA ASN A 19 7.12 3.03 -4.37
C ASN A 19 6.05 1.97 -4.59
N LEU A 20 5.18 1.75 -3.60
CA LEU A 20 4.08 0.78 -3.71
C LEU A 20 3.11 1.19 -4.81
N ILE A 21 2.81 2.48 -4.95
CA ILE A 21 1.94 2.98 -6.02
C ILE A 21 2.53 2.63 -7.40
N LEU A 22 3.82 2.85 -7.57
CA LEU A 22 4.49 2.52 -8.84
C LEU A 22 4.42 1.02 -9.13
N ARG A 23 4.61 0.19 -8.12
CA ARG A 23 4.56 -1.26 -8.28
C ARG A 23 3.15 -1.75 -8.57
N ILE A 24 2.14 -1.16 -7.95
CA ILE A 24 0.74 -1.46 -8.26
C ILE A 24 0.45 -1.12 -9.72
N ASN A 25 0.86 0.07 -10.17
CA ASN A 25 0.64 0.46 -11.56
C ASN A 25 1.28 -0.53 -12.53
N SER A 26 2.48 -1.00 -12.22
CA SER A 26 3.20 -1.97 -13.06
C SER A 26 2.43 -3.29 -13.15
N ILE A 27 1.91 -3.77 -12.02
CA ILE A 27 1.16 -5.04 -12.00
C ILE A 27 -0.17 -4.90 -12.74
N VAL A 28 -0.88 -3.81 -12.51
CA VAL A 28 -2.15 -3.54 -13.20
C VAL A 28 -1.94 -3.50 -14.72
N GLU A 29 -0.89 -2.81 -15.15
CA GLU A 29 -0.55 -2.72 -16.57
C GLU A 29 -0.22 -4.10 -17.15
N GLU A 30 0.50 -4.93 -16.42
CA GLU A 30 0.81 -6.29 -16.85
C GLU A 30 -0.47 -7.11 -17.03
N ILE A 31 -1.42 -7.00 -16.09
CA ILE A 31 -2.69 -7.72 -16.19
C ILE A 31 -3.49 -7.25 -17.41
N GLU A 32 -3.47 -5.95 -17.68
CA GLU A 32 -4.20 -5.38 -18.82
C GLU A 32 -3.57 -5.75 -20.17
N ASN A 33 -2.24 -5.77 -20.26
CA ASN A 33 -1.52 -5.94 -21.51
C ASN A 33 -1.14 -7.38 -21.83
N THR A 34 -1.22 -8.27 -20.85
CA THR A 34 -0.94 -9.69 -21.02
C THR A 34 -2.08 -10.48 -20.40
N ASN A 35 -1.97 -11.80 -20.38
CA ASN A 35 -2.97 -12.60 -19.69
C ASN A 35 -2.91 -12.47 -18.16
N GLY A 36 -1.77 -12.01 -17.63
CA GLY A 36 -1.61 -11.76 -16.20
C GLY A 36 -1.53 -12.98 -15.32
N GLN A 37 -1.52 -14.18 -15.88
CA GLN A 37 -1.50 -15.42 -15.09
C GLN A 37 -0.23 -15.56 -14.25
N GLU A 38 0.89 -15.11 -14.79
CA GLU A 38 2.18 -15.22 -14.11
C GLU A 38 2.30 -14.30 -12.90
N VAL A 39 1.42 -13.33 -12.76
CA VAL A 39 1.43 -12.42 -11.62
C VAL A 39 1.33 -13.20 -10.30
N PHE A 40 0.50 -14.25 -10.27
CA PHE A 40 0.29 -15.02 -9.05
C PHE A 40 1.34 -16.09 -8.80
N SER A 41 2.19 -16.38 -9.79
CA SER A 41 3.16 -17.46 -9.68
C SER A 41 4.59 -17.00 -9.42
N ASN A 42 4.84 -15.67 -9.40
CA ASN A 42 6.19 -15.17 -9.13
C ASN A 42 6.26 -14.54 -7.73
N ASP A 43 7.49 -14.34 -7.25
CA ASP A 43 7.71 -13.84 -5.89
C ASP A 43 7.43 -12.36 -5.72
N ARG A 44 7.16 -11.65 -6.80
CA ARG A 44 6.93 -10.21 -6.77
C ARG A 44 5.77 -9.82 -5.86
N LEU A 45 4.67 -10.61 -5.89
CA LEU A 45 3.54 -10.35 -5.01
C LEU A 45 3.88 -10.56 -3.55
N ASN A 46 4.71 -11.55 -3.25
CA ASN A 46 5.16 -11.79 -1.88
C ASN A 46 5.99 -10.61 -1.37
N PHE A 47 6.86 -10.06 -2.21
CA PHE A 47 7.65 -8.88 -1.82
C PHE A 47 6.76 -7.67 -1.59
N ILE A 48 5.74 -7.48 -2.43
CA ILE A 48 4.79 -6.38 -2.24
C ILE A 48 4.02 -6.56 -0.93
N LEU A 49 3.57 -7.77 -0.62
CA LEU A 49 2.87 -8.03 0.64
C LEU A 49 3.75 -7.76 1.84
N ASP A 50 5.03 -8.17 1.78
CA ASP A 50 5.97 -7.89 2.86
C ASP A 50 6.09 -6.38 3.08
N ASP A 51 6.18 -5.61 2.00
CA ASP A 51 6.27 -4.16 2.10
C ASP A 51 4.98 -3.54 2.62
N PHE A 52 3.82 -4.11 2.31
CA PHE A 52 2.56 -3.67 2.90
C PHE A 52 2.50 -3.96 4.41
N PHE A 53 3.08 -5.07 4.86
CA PHE A 53 3.18 -5.34 6.30
C PHE A 53 4.08 -4.31 6.98
N ASP A 54 5.20 -3.95 6.36
CA ASP A 54 6.06 -2.88 6.87
C ASP A 54 5.31 -1.55 6.91
N LEU A 55 4.53 -1.27 5.88
CA LEU A 55 3.70 -0.07 5.85
C LEU A 55 2.68 -0.08 6.99
N ALA A 56 2.05 -1.23 7.24
CA ALA A 56 1.06 -1.35 8.32
C ALA A 56 1.68 -1.03 9.68
N GLU A 57 2.90 -1.49 9.94
CA GLU A 57 3.59 -1.17 11.18
C GLU A 57 3.84 0.33 11.32
N ALA A 58 4.27 0.98 10.24
CA ALA A 58 4.50 2.42 10.25
C ALA A 58 3.20 3.19 10.43
N ILE A 59 2.13 2.75 9.77
CA ILE A 59 0.82 3.40 9.87
C ILE A 59 0.26 3.30 11.29
N ASP A 60 0.48 2.18 11.95
CA ASP A 60 0.05 2.01 13.35
C ASP A 60 0.63 3.11 14.24
N ILE A 61 1.87 3.51 13.98
CA ILE A 61 2.51 4.58 14.75
C ILE A 61 1.99 5.96 14.29
N ILE A 62 1.95 6.18 12.99
CA ILE A 62 1.61 7.48 12.41
C ILE A 62 0.16 7.87 12.71
N GLN A 63 -0.77 6.91 12.73
CA GLN A 63 -2.19 7.21 12.97
C GLN A 63 -2.40 7.86 14.34
N GLN A 64 -1.50 7.64 15.29
CA GLN A 64 -1.58 8.26 16.60
C GLN A 64 -1.33 9.77 16.53
N GLN A 65 -0.67 10.23 15.48
CA GLN A 65 -0.34 11.63 15.25
C GLN A 65 -1.22 12.29 14.19
N ASN A 66 -1.99 11.48 13.44
CA ASN A 66 -2.76 11.99 12.32
C ASN A 66 -4.05 11.15 12.16
N SER A 67 -5.18 11.74 12.53
CA SER A 67 -6.47 11.06 12.53
C SER A 67 -7.02 10.78 11.12
N SER A 68 -6.41 11.40 10.10
CA SER A 68 -6.82 11.14 8.71
C SER A 68 -6.29 9.81 8.17
N ILE A 69 -5.45 9.14 8.93
CA ILE A 69 -4.81 7.89 8.51
C ILE A 69 -5.29 6.78 9.45
N SER A 70 -5.75 5.68 8.88
CA SER A 70 -6.33 4.58 9.64
C SER A 70 -5.74 3.25 9.20
N LEU A 71 -5.13 2.54 10.14
CA LEU A 71 -4.64 1.18 9.91
C LEU A 71 -5.79 0.25 9.52
N GLU A 72 -6.97 0.46 10.09
CA GLU A 72 -8.14 -0.36 9.78
C GLU A 72 -8.50 -0.32 8.31
N GLU A 73 -8.46 0.86 7.68
CA GLU A 73 -8.73 0.99 6.25
C GLU A 73 -7.73 0.16 5.43
N LEU A 74 -6.44 0.25 5.76
CA LEU A 74 -5.42 -0.53 5.06
C LEU A 74 -5.65 -2.03 5.24
N THR A 75 -5.96 -2.45 6.46
CA THR A 75 -6.17 -3.87 6.78
C THR A 75 -7.34 -4.43 5.98
N GLU A 76 -8.44 -3.69 5.87
CA GLU A 76 -9.59 -4.13 5.07
C GLU A 76 -9.21 -4.35 3.61
N LYS A 77 -8.49 -3.38 3.02
CA LYS A 77 -8.09 -3.48 1.61
C LYS A 77 -7.10 -4.62 1.38
N LEU A 78 -6.17 -4.82 2.31
CA LEU A 78 -5.21 -5.91 2.20
C LEU A 78 -5.87 -7.27 2.31
N ASN A 79 -6.89 -7.41 3.16
CA ASN A 79 -7.64 -8.66 3.26
C ASN A 79 -8.33 -8.98 1.94
N MET A 80 -8.95 -7.99 1.30
CA MET A 80 -9.57 -8.16 -0.01
C MET A 80 -8.54 -8.58 -1.06
N LEU A 81 -7.39 -7.92 -1.04
CA LEU A 81 -6.31 -8.24 -1.99
C LEU A 81 -5.82 -9.68 -1.79
N TYR A 82 -5.61 -10.07 -0.54
CA TYR A 82 -5.17 -11.42 -0.20
C TYR A 82 -6.18 -12.47 -0.66
N ASP A 83 -7.48 -12.21 -0.47
CA ASP A 83 -8.53 -13.11 -0.92
C ASP A 83 -8.50 -13.29 -2.45
N SER A 84 -8.27 -12.19 -3.18
CA SER A 84 -8.16 -12.27 -4.65
C SER A 84 -6.96 -13.09 -5.08
N MET A 85 -5.86 -12.99 -4.34
CA MET A 85 -4.65 -13.77 -4.62
C MET A 85 -4.87 -15.26 -4.37
N LYS A 86 -5.54 -15.61 -3.27
CA LYS A 86 -5.86 -17.01 -2.97
C LYS A 86 -6.78 -17.62 -4.03
N ALA A 87 -7.72 -16.83 -4.52
CA ALA A 87 -8.65 -17.26 -5.58
C ALA A 87 -7.99 -17.23 -6.96
N LYS A 88 -6.80 -16.63 -7.08
CA LYS A 88 -6.11 -16.41 -8.36
C LYS A 88 -7.00 -15.67 -9.35
N ASP A 89 -7.78 -14.72 -8.85
CA ASP A 89 -8.71 -13.92 -9.64
C ASP A 89 -8.03 -12.60 -10.01
N LYS A 90 -7.43 -12.57 -11.21
CA LYS A 90 -6.66 -11.43 -11.65
C LYS A 90 -7.47 -10.16 -11.84
N PHE A 91 -8.73 -10.30 -12.22
CA PHE A 91 -9.60 -9.13 -12.41
C PHE A 91 -10.00 -8.53 -11.07
N PHE A 92 -10.33 -9.37 -10.11
CA PHE A 92 -10.62 -8.92 -8.75
C PHE A 92 -9.39 -8.26 -8.15
N PHE A 93 -8.22 -8.91 -8.28
CA PHE A 93 -6.96 -8.35 -7.81
C PHE A 93 -6.71 -6.96 -8.40
N LYS A 94 -6.87 -6.84 -9.72
CA LYS A 94 -6.67 -5.57 -10.41
C LYS A 94 -7.62 -4.49 -9.88
N ASP A 95 -8.89 -4.83 -9.69
CA ASP A 95 -9.87 -3.87 -9.19
C ASP A 95 -9.54 -3.39 -7.79
N ILE A 96 -9.16 -4.30 -6.89
CA ILE A 96 -8.76 -3.91 -5.53
C ILE A 96 -7.52 -3.02 -5.56
N ALA A 97 -6.51 -3.42 -6.33
CA ALA A 97 -5.26 -2.66 -6.40
C ALA A 97 -5.49 -1.26 -6.97
N GLU A 98 -6.25 -1.17 -8.06
CA GLU A 98 -6.43 0.09 -8.78
C GLU A 98 -7.46 1.02 -8.14
N PHE A 99 -8.57 0.48 -7.64
CA PHE A 99 -9.68 1.30 -7.17
C PHE A 99 -9.81 1.39 -5.66
N GLU A 100 -9.16 0.53 -4.92
CA GLU A 100 -9.21 0.54 -3.46
C GLU A 100 -7.88 0.93 -2.82
N LEU A 101 -6.80 0.25 -3.17
CA LEU A 101 -5.49 0.51 -2.57
C LEU A 101 -4.81 1.76 -3.11
N LYS A 102 -4.76 1.90 -4.42
CA LYS A 102 -4.06 3.03 -5.02
C LYS A 102 -4.61 4.38 -4.57
N PRO A 103 -5.95 4.60 -4.59
CA PRO A 103 -6.49 5.87 -4.11
C PRO A 103 -6.19 6.15 -2.65
N LEU A 104 -6.23 5.11 -1.80
CA LEU A 104 -5.89 5.24 -0.39
C LEU A 104 -4.44 5.66 -0.22
N LEU A 105 -3.53 5.01 -0.94
CA LEU A 105 -2.10 5.32 -0.88
C LEU A 105 -1.81 6.74 -1.39
N GLU A 106 -2.46 7.14 -2.47
CA GLU A 106 -2.31 8.50 -3.01
C GLU A 106 -2.77 9.55 -2.01
N HIS A 107 -3.89 9.31 -1.36
CA HIS A 107 -4.39 10.21 -0.33
C HIS A 107 -3.41 10.29 0.85
N TRP A 108 -2.89 9.15 1.28
CA TRP A 108 -1.95 9.11 2.40
C TRP A 108 -0.62 9.76 2.06
N ALA A 109 -0.14 9.63 0.82
CA ALA A 109 1.10 10.28 0.42
C ALA A 109 1.00 11.80 0.57
N LYS A 110 -0.16 12.37 0.25
CA LYS A 110 -0.40 13.80 0.43
C LYS A 110 -0.53 14.18 1.90
N THR A 111 -1.21 13.33 2.67
CA THR A 111 -1.49 13.60 4.08
C THR A 111 -0.23 13.47 4.92
N ILE A 112 0.56 12.43 4.68
CA ILE A 112 1.74 12.12 5.48
C ILE A 112 2.83 13.19 5.32
N GLN A 113 2.92 13.83 4.15
CA GLN A 113 3.96 14.85 3.94
C GLN A 113 3.89 16.01 4.95
N PHE A 114 2.74 16.18 5.61
CA PHE A 114 2.58 17.21 6.63
C PHE A 114 2.73 16.69 8.05
N THR A 115 2.87 15.37 8.22
CA THR A 115 3.01 14.77 9.55
C THR A 115 4.37 15.16 10.13
N GLY A 116 4.36 15.66 11.39
CA GLY A 116 5.60 16.06 12.06
C GLY A 116 6.11 17.43 11.67
N LYS A 117 5.42 18.15 10.81
CA LYS A 117 5.79 19.51 10.40
C LYS A 117 4.92 20.54 11.13
N HIS A 118 5.57 21.56 11.64
CA HIS A 118 4.90 22.64 12.36
C HIS A 118 5.51 23.98 12.03
#